data_9c3299901efc8fd9f15619ca0bb716d2
#
_entry.id   9c3299901efc8fd9f15619ca0bb716d2
#
_cell.length_a   1.000
_cell.length_b   1.000
_cell.length_c   1.000
_cell.angle_alpha   90.00
_cell.angle_beta   90.00
_cell.angle_gamma   90.00
#
_symmetry.space_group_name_H-M   'P 1'
#
loop_
_entity.id
_entity.type
_entity.pdbx_description
1 polymer ?
#
loop_
_entity_poly.entity_id
_entity_poly.type
_entity_poly.pdbx_seq_one_letter_code
_entity_poly.pdbx_strand_id
1 'polypeptide(L)'
;DLQPMPYGELIAIPVTEGELKLDFQPVEKHNPHSLLNEIIVNPPKKWEKLGDLVIFQEGTDTTDWPLHEIADALGAKRLAIQAEIDPGIKRQSQMKLILGSDGWVCHKENFVEYEFDATAVMFSSGNVTERRRMGRINSSKETIVDAYCGIGYYTLPFLVTGGAKHVHACEINPDSISALEKGLARNNVTEKCTIHQGDNRISMNKLRGIADRVILGLIPSSMKTWGLAINCLKPSGGMIHVHMNVHENEIEDWVKKTTEWFTTVSGKAATATHLEKVKWYCPHI
;
A
#
# COMPACT_ATOMS: atom_id res chain seq x y z
N ASP A 1 9.81 -8.35 -19.98
CA ASP A 1 8.46 -7.86 -19.71
C ASP A 1 8.19 -6.62 -20.53
N LEU A 2 7.50 -6.84 -21.66
CA LEU A 2 7.11 -5.77 -22.55
C LEU A 2 5.81 -5.14 -22.01
N GLN A 3 5.86 -3.89 -21.60
CA GLN A 3 4.68 -3.16 -21.10
C GLN A 3 4.05 -2.32 -22.23
N PRO A 4 2.72 -2.15 -22.24
CA PRO A 4 2.06 -1.19 -23.12
C PRO A 4 2.66 0.20 -22.94
N MET A 5 2.99 0.88 -24.06
CA MET A 5 3.56 2.21 -24.06
C MET A 5 2.69 3.18 -24.86
N PRO A 6 2.58 4.45 -24.45
CA PRO A 6 1.92 5.47 -25.25
C PRO A 6 2.62 5.65 -26.61
N TYR A 7 1.84 5.68 -27.69
CA TYR A 7 2.31 5.97 -29.04
C TYR A 7 1.36 6.99 -29.69
N GLY A 8 1.66 8.27 -29.53
CA GLY A 8 0.74 9.35 -29.90
C GLY A 8 -0.56 9.28 -29.08
N GLU A 9 -1.70 9.21 -29.77
CA GLU A 9 -3.02 9.00 -29.13
C GLU A 9 -3.37 7.51 -28.91
N LEU A 10 -2.47 6.61 -29.29
CA LEU A 10 -2.64 5.16 -29.20
C LEU A 10 -1.82 4.57 -28.07
N ILE A 11 -2.12 3.33 -27.72
CA ILE A 11 -1.30 2.51 -26.81
C ILE A 11 -0.68 1.39 -27.63
N ALA A 12 0.65 1.38 -27.74
CA ALA A 12 1.38 0.28 -28.34
C ALA A 12 1.46 -0.88 -27.37
N ILE A 13 0.97 -2.05 -27.78
CA ILE A 13 1.11 -3.31 -27.04
C ILE A 13 2.24 -4.10 -27.69
N PRO A 14 3.38 -4.23 -27.02
CA PRO A 14 4.48 -5.02 -27.57
C PRO A 14 4.10 -6.49 -27.64
N VAL A 15 4.35 -7.13 -28.79
CA VAL A 15 4.17 -8.56 -29.02
C VAL A 15 5.51 -9.18 -29.37
N THR A 16 5.76 -10.39 -28.91
CA THR A 16 7.02 -11.11 -29.13
C THR A 16 7.07 -11.78 -30.51
N GLU A 17 5.92 -12.25 -31.03
CA GLU A 17 5.78 -12.84 -32.38
C GLU A 17 4.31 -12.78 -32.81
N GLY A 18 4.06 -12.58 -34.12
CA GLY A 18 2.77 -12.68 -34.76
C GLY A 18 2.03 -11.37 -35.03
N GLU A 19 1.04 -11.40 -35.91
CA GLU A 19 0.11 -10.29 -36.13
C GLU A 19 -1.02 -10.30 -35.08
N LEU A 20 -1.07 -9.29 -34.23
CA LEU A 20 -2.20 -9.08 -33.33
C LEU A 20 -3.26 -8.22 -34.06
N LYS A 21 -4.32 -8.83 -34.57
CA LYS A 21 -5.49 -8.09 -35.05
C LYS A 21 -6.37 -7.75 -33.84
N LEU A 22 -6.26 -6.51 -33.37
CA LEU A 22 -7.14 -5.98 -32.34
C LEU A 22 -8.24 -5.18 -33.03
N ASP A 23 -9.47 -5.64 -32.93
CA ASP A 23 -10.64 -4.89 -33.33
C ASP A 23 -11.00 -3.95 -32.16
N PHE A 24 -10.45 -2.76 -32.18
CA PHE A 24 -10.76 -1.72 -31.20
C PHE A 24 -12.08 -1.05 -31.59
N GLN A 25 -13.14 -1.46 -30.95
CA GLN A 25 -14.32 -0.62 -30.86
C GLN A 25 -13.95 0.51 -29.87
N PRO A 26 -13.99 1.79 -30.29
CA PRO A 26 -13.77 2.88 -29.36
C PRO A 26 -14.87 2.84 -28.30
N VAL A 27 -14.50 2.46 -27.09
CA VAL A 27 -15.37 2.63 -25.94
C VAL A 27 -15.38 4.12 -25.63
N GLU A 28 -16.51 4.80 -25.83
CA GLU A 28 -16.68 6.18 -25.35
C GLU A 28 -16.43 6.20 -23.85
N LYS A 29 -15.24 6.66 -23.47
CA LYS A 29 -14.92 6.93 -22.08
C LYS A 29 -15.61 8.24 -21.72
N HIS A 30 -16.80 8.15 -21.17
CA HIS A 30 -17.42 9.30 -20.54
C HIS A 30 -16.49 9.82 -19.43
N ASN A 31 -16.20 11.12 -19.47
CA ASN A 31 -15.44 11.76 -18.42
C ASN A 31 -16.30 11.78 -17.14
N PRO A 32 -15.87 11.15 -16.04
CA PRO A 32 -16.68 11.10 -14.81
C PRO A 32 -17.07 12.48 -14.28
N HIS A 33 -16.21 13.49 -14.47
CA HIS A 33 -16.54 14.86 -14.09
C HIS A 33 -17.67 15.45 -14.95
N SER A 34 -17.70 15.14 -16.26
CA SER A 34 -18.80 15.60 -17.13
C SER A 34 -20.12 14.97 -16.71
N LEU A 35 -20.13 13.66 -16.44
CA LEU A 35 -21.31 12.97 -15.95
C LEU A 35 -21.84 13.54 -14.63
N LEU A 36 -20.92 13.82 -13.68
CA LEU A 36 -21.34 14.43 -12.41
C LEU A 36 -21.90 15.85 -12.59
N ASN A 37 -21.39 16.64 -13.51
CA ASN A 37 -21.92 17.99 -13.80
C ASN A 37 -23.34 17.96 -14.39
N GLU A 38 -23.76 16.86 -15.02
CA GLU A 38 -25.13 16.67 -15.51
C GLU A 38 -26.10 16.28 -14.40
N ILE A 39 -25.57 15.65 -13.32
CA ILE A 39 -26.38 15.09 -12.22
C ILE A 39 -26.52 16.08 -11.07
N ILE A 40 -25.43 16.75 -10.69
CA ILE A 40 -25.40 17.65 -9.52
C ILE A 40 -24.77 19.00 -9.84
N VAL A 41 -25.27 20.02 -9.17
CA VAL A 41 -24.71 21.38 -9.26
C VAL A 41 -23.45 21.44 -8.41
N ASN A 42 -22.35 21.98 -8.95
CA ASN A 42 -21.05 22.08 -8.29
C ASN A 42 -20.50 20.74 -7.75
N PRO A 43 -20.27 19.74 -8.59
CA PRO A 43 -19.75 18.46 -8.14
C PRO A 43 -18.35 18.58 -7.54
N PRO A 44 -17.96 17.64 -6.66
CA PRO A 44 -16.61 17.59 -6.11
C PRO A 44 -15.57 17.50 -7.23
N LYS A 45 -14.49 18.26 -7.10
CA LYS A 45 -13.39 18.23 -8.08
C LYS A 45 -12.48 17.01 -7.92
N LYS A 46 -12.54 16.34 -6.78
CA LYS A 46 -11.68 15.20 -6.45
C LYS A 46 -12.44 14.19 -5.59
N TRP A 47 -12.17 12.94 -5.85
CA TRP A 47 -12.60 11.79 -5.03
C TRP A 47 -11.55 10.69 -5.13
N GLU A 48 -11.60 9.77 -4.21
CA GLU A 48 -10.81 8.54 -4.25
C GLU A 48 -11.71 7.38 -4.67
N LYS A 49 -11.14 6.39 -5.38
CA LYS A 49 -11.87 5.17 -5.75
C LYS A 49 -11.09 3.95 -5.30
N LEU A 50 -11.69 3.15 -4.41
CA LEU A 50 -11.14 1.90 -3.91
C LEU A 50 -12.07 0.76 -4.35
N GLY A 51 -11.64 0.01 -5.37
CA GLY A 51 -12.51 -0.99 -5.98
C GLY A 51 -13.81 -0.38 -6.50
N ASP A 52 -14.96 -0.78 -5.92
CA ASP A 52 -16.30 -0.28 -6.22
C ASP A 52 -16.84 0.74 -5.21
N LEU A 53 -15.98 1.29 -4.34
CA LEU A 53 -16.27 2.36 -3.40
C LEU A 53 -15.67 3.69 -3.89
N VAL A 54 -16.50 4.73 -3.95
CA VAL A 54 -16.04 6.11 -4.17
C VAL A 54 -16.13 6.88 -2.86
N ILE A 55 -15.06 7.63 -2.56
CA ILE A 55 -14.88 8.36 -1.31
C ILE A 55 -14.73 9.83 -1.63
N PHE A 56 -15.67 10.64 -1.19
CA PHE A 56 -15.60 12.08 -1.28
C PHE A 56 -14.84 12.67 -0.10
N GLN A 57 -14.34 13.88 -0.25
CA GLN A 57 -13.59 14.56 0.79
C GLN A 57 -14.50 14.94 1.98
N GLU A 58 -13.92 15.01 3.15
CA GLU A 58 -14.59 15.52 4.35
C GLU A 58 -15.17 16.92 4.10
N GLY A 59 -16.36 17.17 4.65
CA GLY A 59 -17.08 18.43 4.46
C GLY A 59 -17.83 18.55 3.13
N THR A 60 -17.81 17.52 2.29
CA THR A 60 -18.65 17.50 1.08
C THR A 60 -20.13 17.45 1.49
N ASP A 61 -20.91 18.46 1.08
CA ASP A 61 -22.35 18.45 1.28
C ASP A 61 -23.00 17.51 0.27
N THR A 62 -23.60 16.46 0.79
CA THR A 62 -24.26 15.41 0.00
C THR A 62 -25.79 15.43 0.19
N THR A 63 -26.30 16.49 0.80
CA THR A 63 -27.75 16.70 0.98
C THR A 63 -28.41 16.75 -0.42
N ASP A 64 -29.51 16.07 -0.56
CA ASP A 64 -30.31 16.01 -1.80
C ASP A 64 -29.57 15.39 -3.02
N TRP A 65 -28.44 14.73 -2.82
CA TRP A 65 -27.75 14.06 -3.91
C TRP A 65 -28.50 12.79 -4.37
N PRO A 66 -28.67 12.57 -5.69
CA PRO A 66 -29.18 11.33 -6.24
C PRO A 66 -28.07 10.25 -6.19
N LEU A 67 -27.86 9.67 -4.99
CA LEU A 67 -26.70 8.83 -4.69
C LEU A 67 -26.54 7.63 -5.64
N HIS A 68 -27.64 7.02 -6.08
CA HIS A 68 -27.58 5.89 -7.01
C HIS A 68 -27.09 6.31 -8.41
N GLU A 69 -27.59 7.43 -8.92
CA GLU A 69 -27.18 7.97 -10.23
C GLU A 69 -25.70 8.37 -10.21
N ILE A 70 -25.25 8.97 -9.09
CA ILE A 70 -23.83 9.31 -8.89
C ILE A 70 -22.96 8.05 -8.84
N ALA A 71 -23.41 7.01 -8.13
CA ALA A 71 -22.68 5.76 -8.06
C ALA A 71 -22.54 5.12 -9.45
N ASP A 72 -23.61 5.08 -10.22
CA ASP A 72 -23.61 4.56 -11.59
C ASP A 72 -22.68 5.38 -12.50
N ALA A 73 -22.75 6.71 -12.45
CA ALA A 73 -21.89 7.61 -13.23
C ALA A 73 -20.40 7.41 -12.92
N LEU A 74 -20.07 7.09 -11.68
CA LEU A 74 -18.70 6.84 -11.23
C LEU A 74 -18.29 5.36 -11.32
N GLY A 75 -19.17 4.49 -11.80
CA GLY A 75 -18.96 3.04 -11.85
C GLY A 75 -18.66 2.46 -10.46
N ALA A 76 -19.41 2.90 -9.46
CA ALA A 76 -19.32 2.48 -8.07
C ALA A 76 -20.57 1.75 -7.62
N LYS A 77 -20.48 0.99 -6.53
CA LYS A 77 -21.64 0.40 -5.83
C LYS A 77 -21.85 1.05 -4.46
N ARG A 78 -20.83 1.73 -3.97
CA ARG A 78 -20.79 2.34 -2.64
C ARG A 78 -20.26 3.76 -2.73
N LEU A 79 -20.80 4.63 -1.90
CA LEU A 79 -20.31 6.00 -1.73
C LEU A 79 -20.05 6.26 -0.26
N ALA A 80 -18.98 6.98 0.03
CA ALA A 80 -18.63 7.39 1.38
C ALA A 80 -18.09 8.81 1.42
N ILE A 81 -18.08 9.37 2.63
CA ILE A 81 -17.39 10.61 2.94
C ILE A 81 -16.19 10.25 3.82
N GLN A 82 -15.04 10.79 3.46
CA GLN A 82 -13.83 10.69 4.27
C GLN A 82 -14.03 11.40 5.59
N ALA A 83 -13.54 10.79 6.67
CA ALA A 83 -13.46 11.42 7.98
C ALA A 83 -12.03 11.30 8.50
N GLU A 84 -11.76 11.99 9.61
CA GLU A 84 -10.45 11.92 10.26
C GLU A 84 -10.04 10.46 10.54
N ILE A 85 -8.74 10.19 10.46
CA ILE A 85 -8.18 8.90 10.84
C ILE A 85 -7.87 8.95 12.32
N ASP A 86 -8.29 7.94 13.07
CA ASP A 86 -7.94 7.80 14.49
C ASP A 86 -6.41 7.89 14.65
N PRO A 87 -5.89 8.86 15.43
CA PRO A 87 -4.46 8.99 15.69
C PRO A 87 -3.90 7.84 16.56
N GLY A 88 -4.76 6.97 17.09
CA GLY A 88 -4.38 5.81 17.89
C GLY A 88 -3.53 4.78 17.14
N ILE A 89 -2.99 3.81 17.89
CA ILE A 89 -2.09 2.77 17.37
C ILE A 89 -2.75 1.95 16.25
N LYS A 90 -4.06 1.76 16.30
CA LYS A 90 -4.81 0.96 15.31
C LYS A 90 -5.10 1.70 14.01
N ARG A 91 -4.98 3.04 13.99
CA ARG A 91 -5.26 3.89 12.82
C ARG A 91 -6.57 3.54 12.11
N GLN A 92 -7.65 3.44 12.89
CA GLN A 92 -8.96 3.11 12.37
C GLN A 92 -9.47 4.21 11.44
N SER A 93 -10.08 3.79 10.33
CA SER A 93 -10.83 4.70 9.46
C SER A 93 -12.11 5.12 10.17
N GLN A 94 -12.47 6.39 10.09
CA GLN A 94 -13.77 6.90 10.56
C GLN A 94 -14.67 7.27 9.37
N MET A 95 -14.40 6.70 8.21
CA MET A 95 -15.17 6.93 6.99
C MET A 95 -16.65 6.60 7.20
N LYS A 96 -17.53 7.46 6.68
CA LYS A 96 -18.97 7.28 6.76
C LYS A 96 -19.55 6.87 5.40
N LEU A 97 -20.15 5.69 5.34
CA LEU A 97 -20.92 5.29 4.17
C LEU A 97 -22.16 6.16 4.04
N ILE A 98 -22.45 6.64 2.81
CA ILE A 98 -23.67 7.35 2.44
C ILE A 98 -24.51 6.55 1.46
N LEU A 99 -23.91 5.56 0.77
CA LEU A 99 -24.58 4.56 -0.04
C LEU A 99 -23.86 3.22 0.11
N GLY A 100 -24.62 2.14 0.28
CA GLY A 100 -24.11 0.78 0.50
C GLY A 100 -24.34 0.29 1.92
N SER A 101 -24.15 -1.02 2.15
CA SER A 101 -24.42 -1.70 3.42
C SER A 101 -23.19 -2.07 4.21
N ASP A 102 -22.00 -2.08 3.58
CA ASP A 102 -20.74 -2.47 4.16
C ASP A 102 -19.57 -1.74 3.48
N GLY A 103 -18.41 -1.71 4.13
CA GLY A 103 -17.19 -1.08 3.63
C GLY A 103 -16.21 -2.01 2.92
N TRP A 104 -16.57 -3.30 2.74
CA TRP A 104 -15.68 -4.27 2.12
C TRP A 104 -15.45 -3.99 0.64
N VAL A 105 -14.20 -3.79 0.27
CA VAL A 105 -13.76 -3.52 -1.09
C VAL A 105 -12.68 -4.49 -1.53
N CYS A 106 -12.65 -4.76 -2.83
CA CYS A 106 -11.50 -5.39 -3.48
C CYS A 106 -10.82 -4.33 -4.36
N HIS A 107 -9.67 -3.88 -3.94
CA HIS A 107 -8.86 -2.91 -4.66
C HIS A 107 -7.68 -3.59 -5.33
N LYS A 108 -7.52 -3.36 -6.63
CA LYS A 108 -6.43 -3.95 -7.42
C LYS A 108 -5.46 -2.88 -7.87
N GLU A 109 -4.19 -3.05 -7.52
CA GLU A 109 -3.10 -2.23 -8.04
C GLU A 109 -1.83 -3.05 -8.23
N ASN A 110 -1.03 -2.73 -9.25
CA ASN A 110 0.26 -3.39 -9.51
C ASN A 110 0.19 -4.92 -9.48
N PHE A 111 -0.88 -5.52 -10.02
CA PHE A 111 -1.17 -6.97 -10.04
C PHE A 111 -1.46 -7.60 -8.67
N VAL A 112 -1.62 -6.80 -7.62
CA VAL A 112 -1.98 -7.25 -6.27
C VAL A 112 -3.43 -6.88 -5.99
N GLU A 113 -4.18 -7.82 -5.41
CA GLU A 113 -5.54 -7.61 -4.94
C GLU A 113 -5.55 -7.46 -3.41
N TYR A 114 -6.06 -6.33 -2.94
CA TYR A 114 -6.26 -6.02 -1.53
C TYR A 114 -7.76 -6.13 -1.23
N GLU A 115 -8.14 -6.98 -0.28
CA GLU A 115 -9.52 -7.04 0.19
C GLU A 115 -9.59 -6.58 1.64
N PHE A 116 -10.34 -5.51 1.90
CA PHE A 116 -10.40 -4.89 3.22
C PHE A 116 -11.70 -4.12 3.42
N ASP A 117 -12.08 -3.91 4.67
CA ASP A 117 -13.15 -3.01 5.04
C ASP A 117 -12.60 -1.58 5.16
N ALA A 118 -12.94 -0.73 4.19
CA ALA A 118 -12.48 0.66 4.14
C ALA A 118 -13.01 1.53 5.28
N THR A 119 -14.08 1.09 5.96
CA THR A 119 -14.60 1.77 7.16
C THR A 119 -13.84 1.41 8.42
N ALA A 120 -13.15 0.26 8.45
CA ALA A 120 -12.41 -0.23 9.61
C ALA A 120 -10.91 0.07 9.53
N VAL A 121 -10.33 0.00 8.32
CA VAL A 121 -8.88 0.19 8.12
C VAL A 121 -8.60 1.28 7.10
N MET A 122 -7.49 1.99 7.30
CA MET A 122 -7.03 3.01 6.35
C MET A 122 -6.34 2.37 5.15
N PHE A 123 -6.61 2.85 3.95
CA PHE A 123 -5.81 2.57 2.76
C PHE A 123 -5.02 3.80 2.32
N SER A 124 -3.70 3.66 2.19
CA SER A 124 -2.84 4.77 1.76
C SER A 124 -2.61 4.73 0.25
N SER A 125 -3.52 5.28 -0.54
CA SER A 125 -3.42 5.36 -2.01
C SER A 125 -2.16 6.08 -2.48
N GLY A 126 -1.69 7.08 -1.75
CA GLY A 126 -0.47 7.85 -2.08
C GLY A 126 0.84 7.04 -2.09
N ASN A 127 0.85 5.81 -1.59
CA ASN A 127 2.05 4.96 -1.54
C ASN A 127 2.13 3.94 -2.68
N VAL A 128 1.32 4.08 -3.73
CA VAL A 128 1.26 3.13 -4.86
C VAL A 128 2.62 2.89 -5.53
N THR A 129 3.41 3.95 -5.71
CA THR A 129 4.75 3.84 -6.31
C THR A 129 5.69 3.00 -5.45
N GLU A 130 5.68 3.20 -4.14
CA GLU A 130 6.52 2.45 -3.22
C GLU A 130 6.08 0.98 -3.13
N ARG A 131 4.78 0.69 -3.07
CA ARG A 131 4.28 -0.70 -3.15
C ARG A 131 4.72 -1.39 -4.44
N ARG A 132 4.63 -0.68 -5.57
CA ARG A 132 5.12 -1.17 -6.87
C ARG A 132 6.62 -1.43 -6.85
N ARG A 133 7.42 -0.54 -6.28
CA ARG A 133 8.87 -0.69 -6.15
C ARG A 133 9.21 -1.93 -5.33
N MET A 134 8.57 -2.13 -4.17
CA MET A 134 8.77 -3.31 -3.32
C MET A 134 8.45 -4.60 -4.07
N GLY A 135 7.34 -4.64 -4.81
CA GLY A 135 6.96 -5.80 -5.60
C GLY A 135 7.87 -6.09 -6.80
N ARG A 136 8.69 -5.14 -7.24
CA ARG A 136 9.69 -5.34 -8.31
C ARG A 136 11.02 -5.90 -7.82
N ILE A 137 11.23 -5.96 -6.51
CA ILE A 137 12.43 -6.56 -5.94
C ILE A 137 12.33 -8.08 -6.08
N ASN A 138 13.24 -8.70 -6.83
CA ASN A 138 13.31 -10.16 -6.89
C ASN A 138 13.72 -10.71 -5.52
N SER A 139 12.76 -11.26 -4.82
CA SER A 139 12.89 -11.82 -3.46
C SER A 139 12.62 -13.32 -3.40
N SER A 140 12.70 -14.03 -4.54
CA SER A 140 12.30 -15.45 -4.70
C SER A 140 13.04 -16.42 -3.76
N LYS A 141 14.19 -16.03 -3.22
CA LYS A 141 14.95 -16.82 -2.25
C LYS A 141 14.93 -16.25 -0.84
N GLU A 142 14.24 -15.12 -0.64
CA GLU A 142 14.28 -14.38 0.60
C GLU A 142 13.16 -14.78 1.56
N THR A 143 13.52 -14.86 2.84
CA THR A 143 12.60 -14.79 3.98
C THR A 143 12.55 -13.35 4.47
N ILE A 144 11.37 -12.78 4.53
CA ILE A 144 11.14 -11.38 4.85
C ILE A 144 10.39 -11.26 6.19
N VAL A 145 10.76 -10.29 7.00
CA VAL A 145 9.99 -9.87 8.18
C VAL A 145 9.39 -8.49 7.89
N ASP A 146 8.06 -8.41 7.79
CA ASP A 146 7.33 -7.15 7.71
C ASP A 146 6.84 -6.79 9.12
N ALA A 147 7.52 -5.83 9.75
CA ALA A 147 7.31 -5.51 11.16
C ALA A 147 6.01 -4.73 11.43
N TYR A 148 5.38 -4.17 10.40
CA TYR A 148 4.18 -3.33 10.48
C TYR A 148 3.33 -3.53 9.23
N CYS A 149 2.88 -4.76 9.00
CA CYS A 149 2.35 -5.14 7.70
C CYS A 149 1.00 -4.49 7.35
N GLY A 150 0.21 -4.06 8.34
CA GLY A 150 -1.15 -3.59 8.10
C GLY A 150 -1.98 -4.62 7.35
N ILE A 151 -2.70 -4.19 6.33
CA ILE A 151 -3.46 -5.07 5.44
C ILE A 151 -2.58 -5.79 4.39
N GLY A 152 -1.26 -5.75 4.57
CA GLY A 152 -0.30 -6.34 3.64
C GLY A 152 0.28 -5.38 2.62
N TYR A 153 0.43 -4.09 2.98
CA TYR A 153 0.90 -3.05 2.05
C TYR A 153 2.19 -3.43 1.32
N TYR A 154 3.14 -4.06 1.99
CA TYR A 154 4.39 -4.54 1.41
C TYR A 154 4.46 -6.06 1.36
N THR A 155 3.84 -6.75 2.32
CA THR A 155 3.74 -8.21 2.36
C THR A 155 3.18 -8.77 1.06
N LEU A 156 2.02 -8.28 0.58
CA LEU A 156 1.41 -8.77 -0.64
C LEU A 156 2.24 -8.50 -1.90
N PRO A 157 2.78 -7.28 -2.15
CA PRO A 157 3.70 -7.06 -3.26
C PRO A 157 4.92 -7.98 -3.27
N PHE A 158 5.56 -8.19 -2.13
CA PHE A 158 6.69 -9.11 -2.04
C PHE A 158 6.32 -10.56 -2.38
N LEU A 159 5.14 -11.02 -1.94
CA LEU A 159 4.69 -12.39 -2.20
C LEU A 159 4.23 -12.58 -3.65
N VAL A 160 3.44 -11.63 -4.20
CA VAL A 160 2.76 -11.78 -5.49
C VAL A 160 3.69 -11.47 -6.65
N THR A 161 4.33 -10.32 -6.63
CA THR A 161 5.15 -9.84 -7.75
C THR A 161 6.64 -10.00 -7.49
N GLY A 162 7.11 -9.84 -6.25
CA GLY A 162 8.48 -10.07 -5.84
C GLY A 162 8.85 -11.54 -5.71
N GLY A 163 7.85 -12.42 -5.60
CA GLY A 163 8.02 -13.87 -5.53
C GLY A 163 8.66 -14.37 -4.24
N ALA A 164 8.59 -13.62 -3.14
CA ALA A 164 9.25 -13.98 -1.87
C ALA A 164 9.00 -15.43 -1.47
N LYS A 165 10.06 -16.06 -0.93
CA LYS A 165 9.98 -17.44 -0.45
C LYS A 165 9.01 -17.53 0.71
N HIS A 166 9.11 -16.62 1.67
CA HIS A 166 8.22 -16.56 2.81
C HIS A 166 8.23 -15.16 3.45
N VAL A 167 7.07 -14.71 3.96
CA VAL A 167 6.95 -13.47 4.73
C VAL A 167 6.40 -13.75 6.13
N HIS A 168 7.09 -13.25 7.15
CA HIS A 168 6.57 -13.16 8.52
C HIS A 168 5.99 -11.75 8.70
N ALA A 169 4.68 -11.65 8.76
CA ALA A 169 3.92 -10.40 8.81
C ALA A 169 3.46 -10.12 10.25
N CYS A 170 3.92 -9.01 10.86
CA CYS A 170 3.56 -8.63 12.22
C CYS A 170 2.52 -7.50 12.19
N GLU A 171 1.39 -7.68 12.90
CA GLU A 171 0.31 -6.69 12.98
C GLU A 171 -0.41 -6.77 14.32
N ILE A 172 -0.80 -5.60 14.86
CA ILE A 172 -1.50 -5.50 16.13
C ILE A 172 -3.01 -5.30 15.95
N ASN A 173 -3.43 -4.72 14.82
CA ASN A 173 -4.84 -4.45 14.56
C ASN A 173 -5.54 -5.69 13.98
N PRO A 174 -6.55 -6.27 14.66
CA PRO A 174 -7.25 -7.45 14.17
C PRO A 174 -8.02 -7.20 12.86
N ASP A 175 -8.50 -5.98 12.60
CA ASP A 175 -9.19 -5.65 11.37
C ASP A 175 -8.21 -5.67 10.17
N SER A 176 -7.00 -5.18 10.38
CA SER A 176 -5.93 -5.26 9.39
C SER A 176 -5.49 -6.70 9.12
N ILE A 177 -5.45 -7.53 10.16
CA ILE A 177 -5.13 -8.97 10.03
C ILE A 177 -6.19 -9.67 9.19
N SER A 178 -7.48 -9.45 9.48
CA SER A 178 -8.58 -10.01 8.68
C SER A 178 -8.48 -9.61 7.22
N ALA A 179 -8.14 -8.35 6.96
CA ALA A 179 -7.92 -7.86 5.59
C ALA A 179 -6.70 -8.54 4.92
N LEU A 180 -5.58 -8.70 5.65
CA LEU A 180 -4.41 -9.40 5.15
C LEU A 180 -4.71 -10.86 4.80
N GLU A 181 -5.43 -11.59 5.66
CA GLU A 181 -5.84 -12.97 5.40
C GLU A 181 -6.64 -13.10 4.11
N LYS A 182 -7.61 -12.20 3.90
CA LYS A 182 -8.39 -12.15 2.65
C LYS A 182 -7.51 -11.79 1.44
N GLY A 183 -6.63 -10.82 1.58
CA GLY A 183 -5.67 -10.45 0.54
C GLY A 183 -4.75 -11.61 0.16
N LEU A 184 -4.22 -12.36 1.13
CA LEU A 184 -3.40 -13.55 0.89
C LEU A 184 -4.17 -14.63 0.12
N ALA A 185 -5.42 -14.89 0.52
CA ALA A 185 -6.28 -15.86 -0.15
C ALA A 185 -6.58 -15.45 -1.60
N ARG A 186 -6.95 -14.18 -1.83
CA ARG A 186 -7.23 -13.67 -3.18
C ARG A 186 -6.06 -13.79 -4.14
N ASN A 187 -4.86 -13.59 -3.63
CA ASN A 187 -3.64 -13.67 -4.45
C ASN A 187 -3.03 -15.08 -4.48
N ASN A 188 -3.66 -16.09 -3.85
CA ASN A 188 -3.19 -17.49 -3.79
C ASN A 188 -1.78 -17.62 -3.18
N VAL A 189 -1.48 -16.84 -2.14
CA VAL A 189 -0.16 -16.83 -1.47
C VAL A 189 -0.22 -17.10 0.03
N THR A 190 -1.33 -17.63 0.54
CA THR A 190 -1.56 -17.90 1.97
C THR A 190 -0.45 -18.74 2.58
N GLU A 191 -0.04 -19.82 1.93
CA GLU A 191 0.99 -20.75 2.41
C GLU A 191 2.40 -20.12 2.50
N LYS A 192 2.58 -18.94 1.89
CA LYS A 192 3.86 -18.21 1.91
C LYS A 192 3.92 -17.13 2.96
N CYS A 193 2.93 -17.03 3.83
CA CYS A 193 2.87 -16.01 4.87
C CYS A 193 2.58 -16.61 6.25
N THR A 194 3.31 -16.15 7.26
CA THR A 194 2.98 -16.40 8.66
C THR A 194 2.60 -15.09 9.33
N ILE A 195 1.37 -14.97 9.78
CA ILE A 195 0.89 -13.78 10.48
C ILE A 195 1.20 -13.90 11.98
N HIS A 196 1.80 -12.86 12.53
CA HIS A 196 2.12 -12.71 13.95
C HIS A 196 1.25 -11.59 14.53
N GLN A 197 0.11 -11.98 15.08
CA GLN A 197 -0.82 -11.06 15.72
C GLN A 197 -0.26 -10.53 17.04
N GLY A 198 -0.38 -9.23 17.27
CA GLY A 198 -0.04 -8.55 18.51
C GLY A 198 1.17 -7.63 18.41
N ASP A 199 1.78 -7.35 19.55
CA ASP A 199 2.95 -6.47 19.61
C ASP A 199 4.15 -7.06 18.85
N ASN A 200 4.58 -6.37 17.83
CA ASN A 200 5.71 -6.79 16.98
C ASN A 200 7.02 -6.93 17.76
N ARG A 201 7.19 -6.20 18.86
CA ARG A 201 8.37 -6.33 19.72
C ARG A 201 8.45 -7.72 20.36
N ILE A 202 7.32 -8.36 20.62
CA ILE A 202 7.25 -9.74 21.10
C ILE A 202 7.50 -10.71 19.95
N SER A 203 6.84 -10.51 18.82
CA SER A 203 6.93 -11.39 17.66
C SER A 203 8.33 -11.40 17.07
N MET A 204 8.93 -10.23 16.83
CA MET A 204 10.27 -10.10 16.26
C MET A 204 11.36 -10.74 17.11
N ASN A 205 11.21 -10.79 18.44
CA ASN A 205 12.15 -11.50 19.30
C ASN A 205 12.20 -13.01 19.03
N LYS A 206 11.14 -13.59 18.47
CA LYS A 206 11.06 -15.01 18.08
C LYS A 206 11.60 -15.26 16.67
N LEU A 207 11.85 -14.20 15.89
CA LEU A 207 12.28 -14.23 14.49
C LEU A 207 13.77 -13.93 14.31
N ARG A 208 14.58 -14.24 15.30
CA ARG A 208 16.01 -13.93 15.29
C ARG A 208 16.77 -14.75 14.25
N GLY A 209 17.58 -14.08 13.46
CA GLY A 209 18.54 -14.71 12.54
C GLY A 209 17.93 -15.41 11.33
N ILE A 210 16.65 -15.15 11.00
CA ILE A 210 15.96 -15.84 9.91
C ILE A 210 15.77 -15.01 8.65
N ALA A 211 15.81 -13.69 8.78
CA ALA A 211 15.42 -12.78 7.71
C ALA A 211 16.59 -12.43 6.78
N ASP A 212 16.31 -12.44 5.48
CA ASP A 212 17.14 -11.81 4.46
C ASP A 212 16.83 -10.31 4.37
N ARG A 213 15.57 -9.94 4.72
CA ARG A 213 15.05 -8.58 4.58
C ARG A 213 14.08 -8.27 5.71
N VAL A 214 14.11 -7.02 6.22
CA VAL A 214 13.16 -6.52 7.22
C VAL A 214 12.54 -5.21 6.71
N ILE A 215 11.23 -5.09 6.85
CA ILE A 215 10.47 -3.90 6.46
C ILE A 215 10.00 -3.18 7.72
N LEU A 216 10.32 -1.91 7.82
CA LEU A 216 9.95 -1.02 8.92
C LEU A 216 9.02 0.07 8.38
N GLY A 217 7.78 -0.31 8.03
CA GLY A 217 6.79 0.51 7.34
C GLY A 217 5.98 1.44 8.24
N LEU A 218 6.43 1.76 9.45
CA LEU A 218 5.71 2.65 10.36
C LEU A 218 6.19 4.10 10.25
N ILE A 219 5.25 5.01 10.03
CA ILE A 219 5.46 6.46 10.12
C ILE A 219 4.70 7.05 11.34
N PRO A 220 5.18 8.11 11.96
CA PRO A 220 6.33 8.93 11.55
C PRO A 220 7.69 8.27 11.80
N SER A 221 7.79 7.26 12.66
CA SER A 221 9.06 6.62 13.00
C SER A 221 8.90 5.20 13.50
N SER A 222 9.79 4.31 13.05
CA SER A 222 9.93 2.92 13.51
C SER A 222 11.15 2.69 14.41
N MET A 223 11.82 3.74 14.89
CA MET A 223 13.11 3.64 15.61
C MET A 223 13.09 2.67 16.79
N LYS A 224 11.95 2.54 17.49
CA LYS A 224 11.80 1.63 18.64
C LYS A 224 12.04 0.14 18.30
N THR A 225 11.98 -0.23 17.03
CA THR A 225 12.16 -1.61 16.57
C THR A 225 13.42 -1.83 15.72
N TRP A 226 14.25 -0.81 15.51
CA TRP A 226 15.45 -0.94 14.69
C TRP A 226 16.42 -2.00 15.21
N GLY A 227 16.66 -2.05 16.54
CA GLY A 227 17.50 -3.07 17.15
C GLY A 227 16.93 -4.50 16.98
N LEU A 228 15.59 -4.64 17.01
CA LEU A 228 14.93 -5.91 16.72
C LEU A 228 15.07 -6.29 15.26
N ALA A 229 14.99 -5.31 14.35
CA ALA A 229 15.19 -5.55 12.91
C ALA A 229 16.60 -6.12 12.61
N ILE A 230 17.63 -5.55 13.24
CA ILE A 230 19.00 -6.10 13.16
C ILE A 230 19.02 -7.57 13.66
N ASN A 231 18.40 -7.84 14.78
CA ASN A 231 18.35 -9.19 15.37
C ASN A 231 17.58 -10.20 14.50
N CYS A 232 16.62 -9.76 13.72
CA CYS A 232 15.90 -10.62 12.78
C CYS A 232 16.76 -11.04 11.58
N LEU A 233 17.73 -10.21 11.18
CA LEU A 233 18.58 -10.52 10.03
C LEU A 233 19.46 -11.73 10.29
N LYS A 234 19.73 -12.48 9.23
CA LYS A 234 20.68 -13.60 9.23
C LYS A 234 22.06 -13.14 9.67
N PRO A 235 22.89 -14.03 10.23
CA PRO A 235 24.28 -13.72 10.57
C PRO A 235 25.11 -13.20 9.39
N SER A 236 24.75 -13.58 8.16
CA SER A 236 25.36 -13.08 6.91
C SER A 236 25.07 -11.61 6.63
N GLY A 237 24.11 -11.01 7.32
CA GLY A 237 23.55 -9.69 7.02
C GLY A 237 22.28 -9.78 6.19
N GLY A 238 21.81 -8.65 5.71
CA GLY A 238 20.58 -8.54 4.92
C GLY A 238 20.21 -7.09 4.67
N MET A 239 18.98 -6.85 4.23
CA MET A 239 18.45 -5.54 3.86
C MET A 239 17.42 -5.07 4.89
N ILE A 240 17.47 -3.79 5.26
CA ILE A 240 16.43 -3.16 6.09
C ILE A 240 15.84 -1.99 5.30
N HIS A 241 14.52 -1.98 5.11
CA HIS A 241 13.78 -0.85 4.57
C HIS A 241 13.24 -0.01 5.72
N VAL A 242 13.67 1.24 5.81
CA VAL A 242 13.22 2.16 6.85
C VAL A 242 12.37 3.24 6.21
N HIS A 243 11.10 3.31 6.61
CA HIS A 243 10.22 4.41 6.26
C HIS A 243 10.20 5.42 7.42
N MET A 244 10.36 6.69 7.09
CA MET A 244 10.49 7.76 8.07
C MET A 244 9.94 9.08 7.52
N ASN A 245 9.32 9.88 8.37
CA ASN A 245 9.07 11.28 8.06
C ASN A 245 10.32 12.08 8.40
N VAL A 246 10.89 12.72 7.41
CA VAL A 246 12.13 13.52 7.53
C VAL A 246 11.93 14.85 6.81
N HIS A 247 12.36 15.95 7.43
CA HIS A 247 12.35 17.25 6.76
C HIS A 247 13.30 17.24 5.56
N GLU A 248 12.90 17.84 4.44
CA GLU A 248 13.65 17.74 3.17
C GLU A 248 15.11 18.18 3.30
N ASN A 249 15.39 19.22 4.10
CA ASN A 249 16.75 19.75 4.33
C ASN A 249 17.59 18.85 5.25
N GLU A 250 17.00 17.84 5.89
CA GLU A 250 17.66 16.96 6.85
C GLU A 250 17.90 15.55 6.29
N ILE A 251 17.47 15.28 5.06
CA ILE A 251 17.49 13.91 4.48
C ILE A 251 18.91 13.34 4.46
N GLU A 252 19.89 14.10 3.97
CA GLU A 252 21.28 13.62 3.86
C GLU A 252 21.90 13.34 5.25
N ASP A 253 21.70 14.25 6.19
CA ASP A 253 22.16 14.11 7.56
C ASP A 253 21.48 12.93 8.28
N TRP A 254 20.18 12.77 8.06
CA TRP A 254 19.40 11.65 8.57
C TRP A 254 19.92 10.31 8.02
N VAL A 255 20.18 10.20 6.72
CA VAL A 255 20.75 8.99 6.10
C VAL A 255 22.10 8.65 6.72
N LYS A 256 22.98 9.65 6.88
CA LYS A 256 24.29 9.48 7.50
C LYS A 256 24.17 8.97 8.94
N LYS A 257 23.40 9.65 9.78
CA LYS A 257 23.18 9.27 11.18
C LYS A 257 22.55 7.89 11.32
N THR A 258 21.61 7.57 10.43
CA THR A 258 20.93 6.26 10.42
C THR A 258 21.90 5.14 10.06
N THR A 259 22.74 5.32 9.04
CA THR A 259 23.75 4.33 8.64
C THR A 259 24.82 4.14 9.72
N GLU A 260 25.27 5.22 10.34
CA GLU A 260 26.22 5.18 11.47
C GLU A 260 25.61 4.42 12.66
N TRP A 261 24.33 4.67 12.98
CA TRP A 261 23.64 3.98 14.05
C TRP A 261 23.55 2.47 13.77
N PHE A 262 23.10 2.06 12.57
CA PHE A 262 23.01 0.65 12.18
C PHE A 262 24.39 -0.02 12.21
N THR A 263 25.45 0.66 11.76
CA THR A 263 26.83 0.17 11.81
C THR A 263 27.27 -0.07 13.26
N THR A 264 27.04 0.90 14.13
CA THR A 264 27.45 0.82 15.54
C THR A 264 26.72 -0.29 16.28
N VAL A 265 25.40 -0.38 16.12
CA VAL A 265 24.57 -1.34 16.86
C VAL A 265 24.72 -2.76 16.34
N SER A 266 24.89 -2.95 15.03
CA SER A 266 25.07 -4.29 14.45
C SER A 266 26.51 -4.81 14.56
N GLY A 267 27.48 -3.93 14.76
CA GLY A 267 28.91 -4.24 14.66
C GLY A 267 29.37 -4.59 13.23
N LYS A 268 28.56 -4.27 12.21
CA LYS A 268 28.83 -4.52 10.79
C LYS A 268 28.65 -3.24 10.00
N ALA A 269 29.42 -3.07 8.93
CA ALA A 269 29.25 -1.93 8.03
C ALA A 269 27.84 -1.92 7.44
N ALA A 270 27.11 -0.83 7.65
CA ALA A 270 25.83 -0.55 7.02
C ALA A 270 26.00 0.56 5.98
N THR A 271 25.33 0.42 4.83
CA THR A 271 25.35 1.41 3.76
C THR A 271 23.93 1.66 3.27
N ALA A 272 23.60 2.91 2.97
CA ALA A 272 22.35 3.24 2.29
C ALA A 272 22.52 2.94 0.79
N THR A 273 21.77 1.94 0.30
CA THR A 273 21.81 1.50 -1.10
C THR A 273 20.71 2.14 -1.95
N HIS A 274 19.70 2.68 -1.30
CA HIS A 274 18.56 3.32 -1.96
C HIS A 274 17.98 4.40 -1.06
N LEU A 275 17.63 5.53 -1.64
CA LEU A 275 16.91 6.61 -0.99
C LEU A 275 15.82 7.09 -1.95
N GLU A 276 14.59 7.15 -1.48
CA GLU A 276 13.46 7.60 -2.27
C GLU A 276 12.48 8.41 -1.45
N LYS A 277 12.00 9.49 -2.06
CA LYS A 277 10.91 10.28 -1.53
C LYS A 277 9.59 9.70 -2.02
N VAL A 278 8.87 9.05 -1.12
CA VAL A 278 7.63 8.34 -1.45
C VAL A 278 6.48 9.30 -1.66
N LYS A 279 6.30 10.26 -0.76
CA LYS A 279 5.29 11.32 -0.84
C LYS A 279 5.61 12.45 0.13
N TRP A 280 4.98 13.60 -0.07
CA TRP A 280 4.91 14.63 0.95
C TRP A 280 3.85 14.25 1.99
N TYR A 281 4.24 14.17 3.25
CA TYR A 281 3.31 13.94 4.35
C TYR A 281 2.60 15.24 4.75
N CYS A 282 3.36 16.32 4.80
CA CYS A 282 2.91 17.70 4.82
C CYS A 282 3.96 18.54 4.08
N PRO A 283 3.74 19.85 3.82
CA PRO A 283 4.77 20.66 3.17
C PRO A 283 6.13 20.50 3.85
N HIS A 284 7.16 20.13 3.06
CA HIS A 284 8.55 19.92 3.47
C HIS A 284 8.86 18.68 4.35
N ILE A 285 7.91 17.74 4.57
CA ILE A 285 8.14 16.48 5.32
C ILE A 285 7.74 15.24 4.53
#